data_64c9b1d340b35140c295fd322ce49fac
#
_entry.id   64c9b1d340b35140c295fd322ce49fac
#
_cell.length_a   1.000
_cell.length_b   1.000
_cell.length_c   1.000
_cell.angle_alpha   90.00
_cell.angle_beta   90.00
_cell.angle_gamma   90.00
#
_symmetry.space_group_name_H-M   'P 1'
#
loop_
_entity.id
_entity.type
_entity.pdbx_description
1 polymer ?
#
loop_
_entity_poly.entity_id
_entity_poly.type
_entity_poly.pdbx_seq_one_letter_code
_entity_poly.pdbx_strand_id
1 'polypeptide(L)'
;MSNYNNYTLKLDLEFTNLIQPLEDREHKSLERKISSHAYSEPIYTWNGLIVDGVEAYQICHKRGIKFRIKRMYFLSREDAISWICTQQLKREDLTEANRKYVIGK
;
A
#
# COMPACT_ATOMS: atom_id res chain seq x y z
N MET A 1 -6.31 -23.34 1.27
CA MET A 1 -7.00 -22.05 1.29
C MET A 1 -6.17 -20.98 0.63
N SER A 2 -6.77 -20.28 -0.25
CA SER A 2 -6.05 -19.28 -1.04
C SER A 2 -5.78 -18.02 -0.24
N ASN A 3 -4.62 -17.40 -0.48
CA ASN A 3 -4.31 -16.09 0.06
C ASN A 3 -4.68 -14.98 -0.92
N TYR A 4 -5.43 -15.33 -1.95
CA TYR A 4 -5.69 -14.42 -3.06
C TYR A 4 -7.12 -13.94 -3.07
N ASN A 5 -7.31 -12.76 -3.64
CA ASN A 5 -8.59 -12.20 -4.05
C ASN A 5 -9.66 -12.46 -3.02
N ASN A 6 -10.85 -12.30 -3.31
CA ASN A 6 -12.07 -12.57 -2.54
C ASN A 6 -12.03 -12.31 -1.04
N TYR A 7 -10.86 -12.05 -0.49
CA TYR A 7 -10.79 -11.56 0.88
C TYR A 7 -11.38 -10.17 0.92
N THR A 8 -12.25 -9.96 1.90
CA THR A 8 -12.69 -8.62 2.21
C THR A 8 -11.87 -8.17 3.40
N LEU A 9 -10.85 -7.39 3.12
CA LEU A 9 -10.00 -6.85 4.17
C LEU A 9 -10.66 -5.61 4.74
N LYS A 10 -10.32 -5.28 5.96
CA LYS A 10 -10.89 -4.12 6.63
C LYS A 10 -9.91 -2.97 6.58
N LEU A 11 -10.45 -1.77 6.46
CA LEU A 11 -9.67 -0.55 6.54
C LEU A 11 -9.85 0.05 7.92
N ASP A 12 -8.76 0.37 8.56
CA ASP A 12 -8.78 1.02 9.86
C ASP A 12 -8.51 2.50 9.64
N LEU A 13 -9.39 3.35 10.12
CA LEU A 13 -9.29 4.78 9.87
C LEU A 13 -8.00 5.37 10.36
N GLU A 14 -7.54 4.95 11.54
CA GLU A 14 -6.29 5.46 12.05
C GLU A 14 -5.13 5.11 11.14
N PHE A 15 -5.12 3.86 10.65
CA PHE A 15 -4.06 3.41 9.75
C PHE A 15 -4.13 4.11 8.41
N THR A 16 -5.33 4.21 7.83
CA THR A 16 -5.47 4.83 6.52
C THR A 16 -5.17 6.33 6.57
N ASN A 17 -5.44 6.98 7.69
CA ASN A 17 -5.12 8.40 7.83
C ASN A 17 -3.62 8.64 7.87
N LEU A 18 -2.83 7.63 8.18
CA LEU A 18 -1.37 7.75 8.17
C LEU A 18 -0.78 7.56 6.79
N ILE A 19 -1.55 6.96 5.88
CA ILE A 19 -1.06 6.62 4.55
C ILE A 19 -1.43 7.75 3.61
N GLN A 20 -0.44 8.31 2.93
CA GLN A 20 -0.69 9.37 1.97
C GLN A 20 -1.36 8.81 0.73
N PRO A 21 -2.45 9.43 0.28
CA PRO A 21 -3.05 8.99 -0.98
C PRO A 21 -2.14 9.29 -2.14
N LEU A 22 -2.23 8.46 -3.17
CA LEU A 22 -1.47 8.66 -4.39
C LEU A 22 -2.05 9.83 -5.19
N GLU A 23 -1.17 10.52 -5.89
CA GLU A 23 -1.61 11.51 -6.85
C GLU A 23 -2.25 10.82 -8.05
N ASP A 24 -3.04 11.58 -8.81
CA ASP A 24 -3.77 11.00 -9.94
C ASP A 24 -2.87 10.23 -10.88
N ARG A 25 -1.72 10.78 -11.19
CA ARG A 25 -0.78 10.14 -12.11
C ARG A 25 -0.27 8.83 -11.55
N GLU A 26 0.04 8.82 -10.27
CA GLU A 26 0.52 7.63 -9.61
C GLU A 26 -0.58 6.58 -9.52
N HIS A 27 -1.80 7.01 -9.25
CA HIS A 27 -2.93 6.10 -9.17
C HIS A 27 -3.18 5.43 -10.53
N LYS A 28 -3.14 6.21 -11.60
CA LYS A 28 -3.34 5.67 -12.94
C LYS A 28 -2.22 4.71 -13.34
N SER A 29 -1.00 5.03 -12.95
CA SER A 29 0.12 4.14 -13.20
C SER A 29 -0.05 2.82 -12.47
N LEU A 30 -0.45 2.90 -11.21
CA LEU A 30 -0.71 1.70 -10.41
C LEU A 30 -1.84 0.87 -11.04
N GLU A 31 -2.89 1.54 -11.47
CA GLU A 31 -4.02 0.87 -12.09
C GLU A 31 -3.60 0.11 -13.34
N ARG A 32 -2.74 0.72 -14.16
CA ARG A 32 -2.24 0.06 -15.36
C ARG A 32 -1.39 -1.15 -15.03
N LYS A 33 -0.53 -1.01 -14.01
CA LYS A 33 0.33 -2.13 -13.60
C LYS A 33 -0.51 -3.31 -13.11
N ILE A 34 -1.53 -3.02 -12.33
CA ILE A 34 -2.39 -4.08 -11.80
C ILE A 34 -3.17 -4.73 -12.95
N SER A 35 -3.71 -3.93 -13.86
CA SER A 35 -4.50 -4.45 -14.96
C SER A 35 -3.68 -5.31 -15.90
N SER A 36 -2.41 -4.98 -16.08
CA SER A 36 -1.53 -5.74 -16.97
C SER A 36 -0.82 -6.88 -16.24
N HIS A 37 -1.16 -7.11 -14.98
CA HIS A 37 -0.53 -8.14 -14.15
C HIS A 37 0.96 -7.91 -13.93
N ALA A 38 1.41 -6.66 -14.08
CA ALA A 38 2.80 -6.32 -13.84
C ALA A 38 3.07 -5.93 -12.39
N TYR A 39 2.02 -5.80 -11.59
CA TYR A 39 2.13 -5.43 -10.19
C TYR A 39 2.28 -6.69 -9.35
N SER A 40 3.35 -6.81 -8.61
CA SER A 40 3.62 -8.03 -7.86
C SER A 40 3.72 -7.78 -6.35
N GLU A 41 3.52 -6.56 -5.89
CA GLU A 41 3.61 -6.26 -4.48
C GLU A 41 2.41 -6.83 -3.72
N PRO A 42 2.62 -7.38 -2.54
CA PRO A 42 1.49 -7.85 -1.75
C PRO A 42 0.78 -6.72 -1.02
N ILE A 43 -0.41 -7.02 -0.54
CA ILE A 43 -1.12 -6.13 0.38
C ILE A 43 -0.68 -6.54 1.78
N TYR A 44 -0.14 -5.61 2.54
CA TYR A 44 0.32 -5.90 3.89
C TYR A 44 -0.81 -5.73 4.88
N THR A 45 -0.99 -6.72 5.74
CA THR A 45 -2.10 -6.72 6.70
C THR A 45 -1.61 -7.06 8.09
N TRP A 46 -2.38 -6.63 9.06
CA TRP A 46 -2.19 -6.98 10.46
C TRP A 46 -3.57 -7.19 11.06
N ASN A 47 -3.82 -8.42 11.55
CA ASN A 47 -5.12 -8.80 12.14
C ASN A 47 -6.29 -8.50 11.20
N GLY A 48 -6.07 -8.70 9.90
CA GLY A 48 -7.12 -8.46 8.91
C GLY A 48 -7.28 -7.00 8.51
N LEU A 49 -6.48 -6.11 9.08
CA LEU A 49 -6.52 -4.69 8.74
C LEU A 49 -5.37 -4.37 7.78
N ILE A 50 -5.63 -3.53 6.80
CA ILE A 50 -4.60 -3.17 5.82
C ILE A 50 -3.66 -2.14 6.44
N VAL A 51 -2.37 -2.46 6.42
CA VAL A 51 -1.35 -1.52 6.90
C VAL A 51 -0.50 -0.96 5.77
N ASP A 52 -0.58 -1.52 4.58
CA ASP A 52 0.02 -0.94 3.39
C ASP A 52 -0.65 -1.53 2.15
N GLY A 53 -0.74 -0.72 1.09
CA GLY A 53 -1.33 -1.17 -0.16
C GLY A 53 -2.82 -0.91 -0.26
N VAL A 54 -3.31 0.12 0.41
CA VAL A 54 -4.75 0.44 0.41
C VAL A 54 -5.27 0.64 -1.01
N GLU A 55 -4.59 1.44 -1.81
CA GLU A 55 -5.10 1.76 -3.13
C GLU A 55 -5.00 0.56 -4.07
N ALA A 56 -3.93 -0.22 -3.94
CA ALA A 56 -3.82 -1.45 -4.72
C ALA A 56 -4.96 -2.41 -4.36
N TYR A 57 -5.27 -2.53 -3.08
CA TYR A 57 -6.38 -3.35 -2.66
C TYR A 57 -7.70 -2.87 -3.26
N GLN A 58 -7.93 -1.56 -3.23
CA GLN A 58 -9.19 -1.01 -3.75
C GLN A 58 -9.32 -1.26 -5.25
N ILE A 59 -8.23 -1.11 -5.99
CA ILE A 59 -8.26 -1.37 -7.42
C ILE A 59 -8.53 -2.84 -7.70
N CYS A 60 -7.81 -3.72 -7.02
CA CYS A 60 -7.98 -5.15 -7.22
C CYS A 60 -9.40 -5.60 -6.86
N HIS A 61 -9.91 -5.08 -5.74
CA HIS A 61 -11.24 -5.44 -5.28
C HIS A 61 -12.31 -4.97 -6.27
N LYS A 62 -12.16 -3.75 -6.75
CA LYS A 62 -13.12 -3.17 -7.67
C LYS A 62 -13.13 -3.91 -9.02
N ARG A 63 -11.97 -4.35 -9.47
CA ARG A 63 -11.85 -4.99 -10.78
C ARG A 63 -11.88 -6.51 -10.72
N GLY A 64 -11.99 -7.07 -9.51
CA GLY A 64 -12.00 -8.52 -9.37
C GLY A 64 -10.66 -9.17 -9.70
N ILE A 65 -9.57 -8.45 -9.51
CA ILE A 65 -8.24 -8.96 -9.79
C ILE A 65 -7.66 -9.57 -8.53
N LYS A 66 -7.00 -10.69 -8.67
CA LYS A 66 -6.39 -11.38 -7.53
C LYS A 66 -5.21 -10.59 -6.99
N PHE A 67 -5.02 -10.68 -5.69
CA PHE A 67 -3.88 -10.04 -5.04
C PHE A 67 -3.35 -10.95 -3.96
N ARG A 68 -2.10 -10.72 -3.58
CA ARG A 68 -1.48 -11.48 -2.52
C ARG A 68 -1.51 -10.69 -1.23
N ILE A 69 -1.53 -11.40 -0.12
CA ILE A 69 -1.54 -10.79 1.19
C ILE A 69 -0.28 -11.23 1.92
N LYS A 70 0.40 -10.26 2.53
CA LYS A 70 1.48 -10.55 3.44
C LYS A 70 1.04 -10.14 4.84
N ARG A 71 0.97 -11.13 5.71
CA ARG A 71 0.55 -10.89 7.10
C ARG A 71 1.73 -10.41 7.91
N MET A 72 1.53 -9.31 8.59
CA MET A 72 2.54 -8.74 9.46
C MET A 72 2.24 -9.12 10.90
N TYR A 73 3.28 -9.12 11.71
CA TYR A 73 3.14 -9.43 13.13
C TYR A 73 3.70 -8.27 13.92
N PHE A 74 2.82 -7.58 14.62
CA PHE A 74 3.19 -6.48 15.49
C PHE A 74 2.73 -6.82 16.89
N LEU A 75 3.53 -6.40 17.88
CA LEU A 75 3.19 -6.67 19.27
C LEU A 75 2.04 -5.80 19.75
N SER A 76 1.88 -4.64 19.13
CA SER A 76 0.85 -3.69 19.58
C SER A 76 0.43 -2.84 18.40
N ARG A 77 -0.64 -2.09 18.62
CA ARG A 77 -1.12 -1.14 17.63
C ARG A 77 -0.08 -0.05 17.38
N GLU A 78 0.61 0.37 18.42
CA GLU A 78 1.66 1.37 18.27
C GLU A 78 2.78 0.90 17.37
N ASP A 79 3.14 -0.37 17.46
CA ASP A 79 4.15 -0.93 16.59
C ASP A 79 3.70 -0.91 15.14
N ALA A 80 2.43 -1.20 14.90
CA ALA A 80 1.89 -1.14 13.54
C ALA A 80 1.94 0.30 13.03
N ILE A 81 1.54 1.24 13.85
CA ILE A 81 1.56 2.65 13.48
C ILE A 81 2.97 3.10 13.15
N SER A 82 3.92 2.70 13.98
CA SER A 82 5.33 3.04 13.75
C SER A 82 5.82 2.50 12.42
N TRP A 83 5.43 1.25 12.10
CA TRP A 83 5.83 0.64 10.84
C TRP A 83 5.23 1.40 9.66
N ILE A 84 3.94 1.76 9.74
CA ILE A 84 3.28 2.50 8.67
C ILE A 84 3.98 3.85 8.45
N CYS A 85 4.27 4.56 9.52
CA CYS A 85 4.94 5.85 9.43
C CYS A 85 6.33 5.70 8.80
N THR A 86 7.04 4.65 9.16
CA THR A 86 8.36 4.39 8.59
C THR A 86 8.26 4.16 7.08
N GLN A 87 7.24 3.42 6.64
CA GLN A 87 7.07 3.19 5.22
C GLN A 87 6.76 4.49 4.47
N GLN A 88 5.95 5.35 5.07
CA GLN A 88 5.63 6.64 4.44
C GLN A 88 6.86 7.51 4.33
N LEU A 89 7.68 7.54 5.37
CA LEU A 89 8.92 8.31 5.36
C LEU A 89 9.88 7.82 4.28
N LYS A 90 9.97 6.52 4.10
CA LYS A 90 10.81 5.97 3.05
C LYS A 90 10.38 6.43 1.68
N ARG A 91 9.07 6.49 1.44
CA ARG A 91 8.55 6.96 0.16
C ARG A 91 8.83 8.42 -0.04
N GLU A 92 8.65 9.22 1.01
CA GLU A 92 8.93 10.64 0.93
C GLU A 92 10.40 10.89 0.68
N ASP A 93 11.27 10.15 1.36
CA ASP A 93 12.70 10.29 1.15
C ASP A 93 13.10 10.00 -0.28
N LEU A 94 12.54 8.95 -0.86
CA LEU A 94 12.82 8.62 -2.24
C LEU A 94 12.36 9.72 -3.19
N THR A 95 11.17 10.24 -2.96
CA THR A 95 10.64 11.31 -3.79
C THR A 95 11.46 12.58 -3.64
N GLU A 96 11.81 12.91 -2.40
CA GLU A 96 12.63 14.06 -2.11
C GLU A 96 14.00 13.94 -2.73
N ALA A 97 14.61 12.78 -2.61
CA ALA A 97 15.93 12.55 -3.17
C ALA A 97 15.91 12.71 -4.69
N ASN A 98 14.90 12.16 -5.34
CA ASN A 98 14.75 12.30 -6.77
C ASN A 98 14.58 13.76 -7.16
N ARG A 99 13.76 14.46 -6.40
CA ARG A 99 13.52 15.87 -6.67
C ARG A 99 14.78 16.71 -6.50
N LYS A 100 15.49 16.46 -5.41
CA LYS A 100 16.75 17.16 -5.17
C LYS A 100 17.76 16.88 -6.25
N TYR A 101 17.82 15.64 -6.68
CA TYR A 101 18.76 15.26 -7.71
C TYR A 101 18.50 16.03 -9.00
N VAL A 102 17.24 16.19 -9.34
CA VAL A 102 16.87 16.92 -10.57
C VAL A 102 17.06 18.41 -10.38
N ILE A 103 16.66 18.96 -9.27
CA ILE A 103 16.68 20.40 -9.03
C ILE A 103 18.07 20.88 -8.65
N GLY A 104 18.77 20.08 -7.89
CA GLY A 104 20.09 20.45 -7.40
C GLY A 104 21.15 20.53 -8.47
N LYS A 105 20.79 20.19 -9.66
CA LYS A 105 21.67 20.34 -10.80
C LYS A 105 21.43 21.65 -11.50
#